data_ac2e382b8742d714bc99387a9c6294d3
#
_entry.id   ac2e382b8742d714bc99387a9c6294d3
#
_cell.length_a   1.000
_cell.length_b   1.000
_cell.length_c   1.000
_cell.angle_alpha   90.00
_cell.angle_beta   90.00
_cell.angle_gamma   90.00
#
_symmetry.space_group_name_H-M   'P 1'
#
loop_
_entity.id
_entity.type
_entity.pdbx_description
1 polymer ?
#
loop_
_entity_poly.entity_id
_entity_poly.type
_entity_poly.pdbx_seq_one_letter_code
_entity_poly.pdbx_strand_id
1 'polypeptide(L)'
;MMSMVAGGATAKPFVTHHNDLKLDLFMRIAPELYLKELVVGGLDRVFEIGRVFRNEQIDMTHNPEFSICEFYMAYADMYDLMEMTESMISGLVKYLYGTTTVKFHPQGKGENKKEYTVDFATPWKRFDMIEELEKQLDCKFPPGETLHDDNANKFLRDLCDKVCQRCDIQWM
;
A
#
# COMPACT_ATOMS: atom_id res chain seq x y z
N MET A 1 -9.78 -18.82 -9.85
CA MET A 1 -8.57 -19.70 -9.89
C MET A 1 -8.08 -19.73 -11.33
N MET A 2 -6.79 -19.72 -11.52
CA MET A 2 -6.16 -19.51 -12.82
C MET A 2 -5.09 -20.56 -13.06
N SER A 3 -4.95 -21.03 -14.31
CA SER A 3 -3.86 -21.90 -14.74
C SER A 3 -2.58 -21.13 -15.09
N MET A 4 -2.69 -19.83 -15.29
CA MET A 4 -1.53 -18.94 -15.52
C MET A 4 -0.84 -18.62 -14.19
N VAL A 5 0.47 -18.34 -14.26
CA VAL A 5 1.23 -17.92 -13.09
C VAL A 5 0.61 -16.65 -12.50
N ALA A 6 0.36 -16.64 -11.22
CA ALA A 6 -0.12 -15.47 -10.52
C ALA A 6 0.88 -14.33 -10.62
N GLY A 7 0.42 -13.12 -10.93
CA GLY A 7 1.26 -11.94 -11.11
C GLY A 7 0.55 -10.67 -10.63
N GLY A 8 1.24 -9.54 -10.72
CA GLY A 8 0.75 -8.23 -10.29
C GLY A 8 1.05 -7.88 -8.83
N ALA A 9 1.78 -8.74 -8.11
CA ALA A 9 2.31 -8.47 -6.77
C ALA A 9 3.52 -9.37 -6.50
N THR A 10 4.36 -8.95 -5.55
CA THR A 10 5.50 -9.75 -5.06
C THR A 10 5.00 -10.64 -3.91
N ALA A 11 4.04 -11.52 -4.19
CA ALA A 11 3.42 -12.36 -3.18
C ALA A 11 3.44 -13.84 -3.59
N LYS A 12 3.52 -14.74 -2.62
CA LYS A 12 3.44 -16.18 -2.87
C LYS A 12 1.96 -16.57 -3.05
N PRO A 13 1.59 -17.25 -4.16
CA PRO A 13 0.21 -17.68 -4.38
C PRO A 13 -0.12 -18.94 -3.56
N PHE A 14 -1.40 -19.13 -3.22
CA PHE A 14 -1.94 -20.43 -2.88
C PHE A 14 -2.13 -21.25 -4.15
N VAL A 15 -1.75 -22.50 -4.11
CA VAL A 15 -1.89 -23.47 -5.20
C VAL A 15 -2.98 -24.48 -4.82
N THR A 16 -3.83 -24.81 -5.78
CA THR A 16 -4.86 -25.84 -5.65
C THR A 16 -4.87 -26.73 -6.90
N HIS A 17 -5.51 -27.89 -6.82
CA HIS A 17 -5.56 -28.86 -7.92
C HIS A 17 -7.00 -29.04 -8.40
N HIS A 18 -7.22 -28.97 -9.72
CA HIS A 18 -8.50 -29.28 -10.33
C HIS A 18 -8.52 -30.78 -10.73
N ASN A 19 -9.30 -31.57 -10.02
CA ASN A 19 -9.26 -33.03 -10.13
C ASN A 19 -9.59 -33.56 -11.52
N ASP A 20 -10.62 -33.02 -12.17
CA ASP A 20 -11.08 -33.50 -13.49
C ASP A 20 -10.12 -33.07 -14.61
N LEU A 21 -9.61 -31.84 -14.55
CA LEU A 21 -8.69 -31.32 -15.55
C LEU A 21 -7.24 -31.74 -15.30
N LYS A 22 -6.95 -32.30 -14.11
CA LYS A 22 -5.59 -32.69 -13.66
C LYS A 22 -4.59 -31.54 -13.80
N LEU A 23 -5.01 -30.34 -13.43
CA LEU A 23 -4.21 -29.12 -13.52
C LEU A 23 -4.05 -28.45 -12.17
N ASP A 24 -2.87 -27.95 -11.90
CA ASP A 24 -2.62 -27.04 -10.80
C ASP A 24 -3.12 -25.64 -11.16
N LEU A 25 -3.88 -25.06 -10.25
CA LEU A 25 -4.44 -23.73 -10.39
C LEU A 25 -3.94 -22.84 -9.26
N PHE A 26 -3.85 -21.55 -9.53
CA PHE A 26 -3.43 -20.56 -8.55
C PHE A 26 -4.61 -19.70 -8.12
N MET A 27 -4.68 -19.40 -6.83
CA MET A 27 -5.57 -18.34 -6.34
C MET A 27 -4.93 -16.99 -6.65
N ARG A 28 -5.74 -16.03 -7.09
CA ARG A 28 -5.23 -14.72 -7.51
C ARG A 28 -4.61 -13.94 -6.35
N ILE A 29 -3.46 -13.33 -6.62
CA ILE A 29 -2.76 -12.45 -5.67
C ILE A 29 -3.05 -10.97 -5.93
N ALA A 30 -3.49 -10.63 -7.14
CA ALA A 30 -3.88 -9.29 -7.59
C ALA A 30 -4.66 -9.37 -8.91
N PRO A 31 -5.55 -8.43 -9.23
CA PRO A 31 -6.21 -8.33 -10.54
C PRO A 31 -5.41 -7.53 -11.57
N GLU A 32 -4.23 -7.00 -11.24
CA GLU A 32 -3.43 -6.03 -12.00
C GLU A 32 -3.28 -6.41 -13.48
N LEU A 33 -2.77 -7.60 -13.77
CA LEU A 33 -2.43 -7.99 -15.15
C LEU A 33 -3.66 -8.04 -16.05
N TYR A 34 -4.78 -8.56 -15.55
CA TYR A 34 -6.05 -8.63 -16.30
C TYR A 34 -6.62 -7.24 -16.56
N LEU A 35 -6.56 -6.34 -15.57
CA LEU A 35 -7.01 -4.97 -15.74
C LEU A 35 -6.15 -4.22 -16.75
N LYS A 36 -4.82 -4.44 -16.73
CA LYS A 36 -3.92 -3.85 -17.73
C LYS A 36 -4.16 -4.42 -19.13
N GLU A 37 -4.45 -5.71 -19.28
CA GLU A 37 -4.83 -6.32 -20.56
C GLU A 37 -6.10 -5.67 -21.12
N LEU A 38 -7.10 -5.39 -20.28
CA LEU A 38 -8.31 -4.69 -20.68
C LEU A 38 -8.02 -3.26 -21.17
N VAL A 39 -7.12 -2.55 -20.51
CA VAL A 39 -6.69 -1.21 -20.97
C VAL A 39 -5.97 -1.29 -22.30
N VAL A 40 -5.05 -2.25 -22.48
CA VAL A 40 -4.40 -2.50 -23.78
C VAL A 40 -5.42 -2.89 -24.86
N GLY A 41 -6.47 -3.62 -24.48
CA GLY A 41 -7.58 -3.96 -25.35
C GLY A 41 -8.52 -2.80 -25.71
N GLY A 42 -8.28 -1.58 -25.21
CA GLY A 42 -9.03 -0.37 -25.56
C GLY A 42 -10.13 0.04 -24.57
N LEU A 43 -10.14 -0.51 -23.36
CA LEU A 43 -11.01 -0.05 -22.27
C LEU A 43 -10.28 1.03 -21.45
N ASP A 44 -10.60 2.29 -21.68
CA ASP A 44 -9.85 3.42 -21.12
C ASP A 44 -9.87 3.49 -19.58
N ARG A 45 -10.92 2.96 -18.94
CA ARG A 45 -11.10 3.01 -17.48
C ARG A 45 -11.66 1.69 -16.98
N VAL A 46 -10.91 1.04 -16.13
CA VAL A 46 -11.28 -0.27 -15.57
C VAL A 46 -11.02 -0.30 -14.08
N PHE A 47 -11.84 -1.02 -13.33
CA PHE A 47 -11.58 -1.30 -11.93
C PHE A 47 -12.14 -2.66 -11.54
N GLU A 48 -11.62 -3.21 -10.47
CA GLU A 48 -12.16 -4.39 -9.81
C GLU A 48 -12.10 -4.21 -8.29
N ILE A 49 -13.17 -4.59 -7.60
CA ILE A 49 -13.20 -4.73 -6.15
C ILE A 49 -13.49 -6.20 -5.85
N GLY A 50 -12.55 -6.87 -5.18
CA GLY A 50 -12.70 -8.30 -4.96
C GLY A 50 -11.71 -8.88 -3.96
N ARG A 51 -11.79 -10.21 -3.77
CA ARG A 51 -10.89 -10.94 -2.89
C ARG A 51 -9.62 -11.34 -3.62
N VAL A 52 -8.49 -11.22 -2.91
CA VAL A 52 -7.19 -11.73 -3.32
C VAL A 52 -6.59 -12.56 -2.19
N PHE A 53 -5.62 -13.40 -2.54
CA PHE A 53 -5.08 -14.41 -1.64
C PHE A 53 -3.56 -14.39 -1.72
N ARG A 54 -2.90 -14.18 -0.60
CA ARG A 54 -1.44 -14.16 -0.51
C ARG A 54 -0.99 -15.14 0.56
N ASN A 55 -0.18 -16.15 0.20
CA ASN A 55 0.35 -17.17 1.10
C ASN A 55 1.62 -16.65 1.78
N GLU A 56 1.45 -15.72 2.68
CA GLU A 56 2.50 -15.03 3.41
C GLU A 56 2.22 -15.05 4.91
N GLN A 57 3.11 -14.47 5.69
CA GLN A 57 2.98 -14.41 7.14
C GLN A 57 1.74 -13.60 7.55
N ILE A 58 1.07 -14.07 8.60
CA ILE A 58 -0.07 -13.40 9.22
C ILE A 58 0.42 -12.54 10.39
N ASP A 59 -0.01 -11.29 10.43
CA ASP A 59 0.21 -10.37 11.54
C ASP A 59 -1.02 -9.50 11.80
N MET A 60 -0.88 -8.46 12.63
CA MET A 60 -1.99 -7.56 12.97
C MET A 60 -2.54 -6.75 11.80
N THR A 61 -1.79 -6.66 10.68
CA THR A 61 -2.13 -5.86 9.50
C THR A 61 -2.24 -6.69 8.22
N HIS A 62 -1.84 -7.96 8.24
CA HIS A 62 -1.81 -8.83 7.08
C HIS A 62 -2.62 -10.09 7.32
N ASN A 63 -3.60 -10.30 6.44
CA ASN A 63 -4.41 -11.53 6.40
C ASN A 63 -4.21 -12.21 5.04
N PRO A 64 -4.14 -13.55 4.97
CA PRO A 64 -3.91 -14.25 3.70
C PRO A 64 -5.04 -14.10 2.68
N GLU A 65 -6.24 -13.75 3.14
CA GLU A 65 -7.39 -13.39 2.32
C GLU A 65 -7.85 -11.98 2.68
N PHE A 66 -7.92 -11.08 1.71
CA PHE A 66 -8.36 -9.71 1.92
C PHE A 66 -9.02 -9.12 0.67
N SER A 67 -9.76 -8.04 0.85
CA SER A 67 -10.37 -7.30 -0.26
C SER A 67 -9.41 -6.23 -0.75
N ILE A 68 -9.34 -6.09 -2.08
CA ILE A 68 -8.58 -5.06 -2.76
C ILE A 68 -9.50 -4.29 -3.70
N CYS A 69 -9.18 -3.02 -3.92
CA CYS A 69 -9.74 -2.23 -5.02
C CYS A 69 -8.56 -1.78 -5.88
N GLU A 70 -8.54 -2.22 -7.12
CA GLU A 70 -7.58 -1.76 -8.11
C GLU A 70 -8.28 -1.10 -9.29
N PHE A 71 -7.70 -0.05 -9.83
CA PHE A 71 -8.23 0.63 -11.00
C PHE A 71 -7.09 1.15 -11.88
N TYR A 72 -7.36 1.20 -13.18
CA TYR A 72 -6.41 1.62 -14.20
C TYR A 72 -7.10 2.56 -15.17
N MET A 73 -6.38 3.60 -15.59
CA MET A 73 -6.89 4.60 -16.52
C MET A 73 -5.86 4.91 -17.59
N ALA A 74 -6.25 4.80 -18.86
CA ALA A 74 -5.43 5.23 -19.98
C ALA A 74 -5.29 6.76 -19.99
N TYR A 75 -4.18 7.24 -20.54
CA TYR A 75 -3.89 8.69 -20.76
C TYR A 75 -3.87 9.52 -19.47
N ALA A 76 -3.61 8.90 -18.32
CA ALA A 76 -3.44 9.55 -17.03
C ALA A 76 -2.02 9.31 -16.49
N ASP A 77 -1.46 10.32 -15.87
CA ASP A 77 -0.16 10.23 -15.21
C ASP A 77 -0.28 10.10 -13.68
N MET A 78 0.86 10.14 -13.01
CA MET A 78 0.93 10.05 -11.56
C MET A 78 0.20 11.21 -10.86
N TYR A 79 0.23 12.40 -11.44
CA TYR A 79 -0.40 13.59 -10.84
C TYR A 79 -1.92 13.52 -10.94
N ASP A 80 -2.45 13.06 -12.08
CA ASP A 80 -3.87 12.77 -12.24
C ASP A 80 -4.35 11.74 -11.21
N LEU A 81 -3.55 10.70 -10.99
CA LEU A 81 -3.86 9.65 -10.02
C LEU A 81 -3.85 10.17 -8.58
N MET A 82 -2.92 11.05 -8.23
CA MET A 82 -2.88 11.70 -6.93
C MET A 82 -4.14 12.52 -6.67
N GLU A 83 -4.55 13.38 -7.61
CA GLU A 83 -5.75 14.19 -7.49
C GLU A 83 -7.03 13.33 -7.40
N MET A 84 -7.11 12.28 -8.21
CA MET A 84 -8.21 11.32 -8.17
C MET A 84 -8.31 10.63 -6.81
N THR A 85 -7.17 10.17 -6.26
CA THR A 85 -7.13 9.49 -4.97
C THR A 85 -7.56 10.41 -3.84
N GLU A 86 -7.07 11.65 -3.82
CA GLU A 86 -7.47 12.66 -2.84
C GLU A 86 -8.97 12.95 -2.90
N SER A 87 -9.47 13.21 -4.11
CA SER A 87 -10.89 13.50 -4.34
C SER A 87 -11.77 12.33 -3.92
N MET A 88 -11.38 11.11 -4.28
CA MET A 88 -12.13 9.90 -3.96
C MET A 88 -12.20 9.66 -2.44
N ILE A 89 -11.07 9.71 -1.74
CA ILE A 89 -11.04 9.44 -0.30
C ILE A 89 -11.69 10.56 0.50
N SER A 90 -11.41 11.82 0.16
CA SER A 90 -12.06 12.97 0.79
C SER A 90 -13.58 12.94 0.59
N GLY A 91 -14.03 12.64 -0.64
CA GLY A 91 -15.44 12.50 -0.98
C GLY A 91 -16.11 11.34 -0.22
N LEU A 92 -15.44 10.20 -0.11
CA LEU A 92 -15.93 9.04 0.64
C LEU A 92 -16.09 9.36 2.14
N VAL A 93 -15.08 9.99 2.74
CA VAL A 93 -15.13 10.41 4.15
C VAL A 93 -16.26 11.40 4.38
N LYS A 94 -16.40 12.41 3.52
CA LYS A 94 -17.50 13.38 3.60
C LYS A 94 -18.87 12.73 3.42
N TYR A 95 -18.99 11.75 2.53
CA TYR A 95 -20.23 11.00 2.35
C TYR A 95 -20.63 10.20 3.60
N LEU A 96 -19.65 9.53 4.25
CA LEU A 96 -19.91 8.69 5.41
C LEU A 96 -20.13 9.46 6.71
N TYR A 97 -19.40 10.58 6.90
CA TYR A 97 -19.36 11.30 8.18
C TYR A 97 -19.96 12.72 8.12
N GLY A 98 -20.33 13.20 6.94
CA GLY A 98 -20.84 14.56 6.74
C GLY A 98 -19.76 15.66 6.83
N THR A 99 -18.51 15.29 7.12
CA THR A 99 -17.35 16.18 7.27
C THR A 99 -16.10 15.51 6.75
N THR A 100 -15.07 16.30 6.40
CA THR A 100 -13.75 15.79 6.05
C THR A 100 -12.84 15.58 7.26
N THR A 101 -13.23 16.10 8.44
CA THR A 101 -12.45 15.98 9.67
C THR A 101 -13.04 14.89 10.55
N VAL A 102 -12.27 13.86 10.86
CA VAL A 102 -12.72 12.67 11.58
C VAL A 102 -11.86 12.46 12.83
N LYS A 103 -12.52 12.08 13.93
CA LYS A 103 -11.85 11.67 15.16
C LYS A 103 -11.57 10.17 15.16
N PHE A 104 -10.31 9.80 15.28
CA PHE A 104 -9.87 8.42 15.33
C PHE A 104 -9.41 8.02 16.74
N HIS A 105 -9.90 6.88 17.21
CA HIS A 105 -9.61 6.34 18.54
C HIS A 105 -8.98 4.95 18.39
N PRO A 106 -7.65 4.82 18.27
CA PRO A 106 -6.99 3.53 18.01
C PRO A 106 -7.21 2.48 19.10
N GLN A 107 -7.46 2.91 20.32
CA GLN A 107 -7.69 2.03 21.46
C GLN A 107 -9.18 2.00 21.90
N GLY A 108 -10.09 2.47 21.05
CA GLY A 108 -11.50 2.69 21.39
C GLY A 108 -11.72 3.98 22.18
N LYS A 109 -13.00 4.33 22.44
CA LYS A 109 -13.37 5.52 23.21
C LYS A 109 -13.27 5.23 24.71
N GLY A 110 -12.81 6.20 25.53
CA GLY A 110 -12.71 6.09 26.98
C GLY A 110 -11.81 7.15 27.59
N GLU A 111 -11.88 7.31 28.92
CA GLU A 111 -11.00 8.21 29.66
C GLU A 111 -9.53 7.76 29.49
N ASN A 112 -8.63 8.72 29.32
CA ASN A 112 -7.18 8.52 29.11
C ASN A 112 -6.78 7.76 27.84
N LYS A 113 -7.68 7.58 26.86
CA LYS A 113 -7.35 6.98 25.57
C LYS A 113 -7.01 8.06 24.54
N LYS A 114 -6.04 7.75 23.66
CA LYS A 114 -5.61 8.69 22.63
C LYS A 114 -6.70 8.92 21.59
N GLU A 115 -6.96 10.19 21.30
CA GLU A 115 -7.79 10.65 20.20
C GLU A 115 -6.91 11.38 19.20
N TYR A 116 -7.03 11.05 17.93
CA TYR A 116 -6.40 11.76 16.84
C TYR A 116 -7.46 12.41 15.97
N THR A 117 -7.21 13.65 15.58
CA THR A 117 -8.02 14.34 14.58
C THR A 117 -7.34 14.20 13.24
N VAL A 118 -8.02 13.57 12.28
CA VAL A 118 -7.53 13.37 10.92
C VAL A 118 -8.36 14.22 9.99
N ASP A 119 -7.70 15.08 9.23
CA ASP A 119 -8.33 15.93 8.21
C ASP A 119 -8.07 15.36 6.81
N PHE A 120 -9.15 15.07 6.10
CA PHE A 120 -9.15 14.55 4.73
C PHE A 120 -9.47 15.64 3.69
N ALA A 121 -9.51 16.92 4.09
CA ALA A 121 -9.71 18.02 3.14
C ALA A 121 -8.58 18.08 2.11
N THR A 122 -8.93 18.30 0.85
CA THR A 122 -7.97 18.47 -0.25
C THR A 122 -7.57 19.95 -0.42
N PRO A 123 -6.37 20.26 -0.94
CA PRO A 123 -5.32 19.32 -1.40
C PRO A 123 -4.51 18.74 -0.24
N TRP A 124 -4.10 17.49 -0.38
CA TRP A 124 -3.25 16.86 0.63
C TRP A 124 -1.82 17.35 0.51
N LYS A 125 -1.13 17.40 1.66
CA LYS A 125 0.27 17.78 1.70
C LYS A 125 1.14 16.71 1.01
N ARG A 126 2.05 17.18 0.15
CA ARG A 126 3.04 16.33 -0.52
C ARG A 126 4.33 16.33 0.29
N PHE A 127 4.92 15.16 0.42
CA PHE A 127 6.21 14.97 1.05
C PHE A 127 7.12 14.17 0.11
N ASP A 128 8.31 14.67 -0.16
CA ASP A 128 9.37 13.83 -0.65
C ASP A 128 9.93 13.00 0.52
N MET A 129 10.00 11.69 0.33
CA MET A 129 10.37 10.77 1.41
C MET A 129 11.80 11.02 1.90
N ILE A 130 12.74 11.20 0.98
CA ILE A 130 14.16 11.38 1.34
C ILE A 130 14.38 12.74 1.99
N GLU A 131 13.87 13.80 1.39
CA GLU A 131 14.00 15.16 1.93
C GLU A 131 13.39 15.28 3.34
N GLU A 132 12.20 14.70 3.55
CA GLU A 132 11.55 14.75 4.85
C GLU A 132 12.30 13.91 5.90
N LEU A 133 12.81 12.72 5.51
CA LEU A 133 13.64 11.91 6.41
C LEU A 133 14.94 12.64 6.77
N GLU A 134 15.63 13.25 5.81
CA GLU A 134 16.83 14.04 6.06
C GLU A 134 16.58 15.15 7.07
N LYS A 135 15.46 15.85 6.90
CA LYS A 135 15.06 16.95 7.79
C LYS A 135 14.71 16.45 9.20
N GLN A 136 13.97 15.36 9.33
CA GLN A 136 13.55 14.82 10.63
C GLN A 136 14.70 14.18 11.40
N LEU A 137 15.65 13.58 10.70
CA LEU A 137 16.77 12.85 11.28
C LEU A 137 18.06 13.68 11.36
N ASP A 138 18.04 14.92 10.85
CA ASP A 138 19.18 15.83 10.75
C ASP A 138 20.40 15.12 10.14
N CYS A 139 20.23 14.52 8.99
CA CYS A 139 21.26 13.79 8.26
C CYS A 139 21.12 13.99 6.74
N LYS A 140 22.11 13.54 5.98
CA LYS A 140 22.05 13.46 4.52
C LYS A 140 22.17 12.02 4.08
N PHE A 141 21.24 11.60 3.22
CA PHE A 141 21.28 10.27 2.61
C PHE A 141 22.34 10.22 1.50
N PRO A 142 22.95 9.05 1.28
CA PRO A 142 23.77 8.83 0.10
C PRO A 142 22.96 9.08 -1.18
N PRO A 143 23.60 9.53 -2.27
CA PRO A 143 22.93 9.70 -3.56
C PRO A 143 22.22 8.41 -4.01
N GLY A 144 21.07 8.54 -4.69
CA GLY A 144 20.27 7.40 -5.14
C GLY A 144 21.05 6.36 -5.94
N GLU A 145 22.04 6.82 -6.71
CA GLU A 145 22.94 5.97 -7.52
C GLU A 145 23.83 5.04 -6.67
N THR A 146 24.10 5.40 -5.42
CA THR A 146 24.96 4.65 -4.49
C THR A 146 24.20 3.94 -3.38
N LEU A 147 22.87 4.04 -3.35
CA LEU A 147 22.04 3.41 -2.30
C LEU A 147 22.10 1.87 -2.26
N HIS A 148 22.60 1.23 -3.32
CA HIS A 148 22.80 -0.21 -3.39
C HIS A 148 24.18 -0.68 -2.88
N ASP A 149 25.08 0.25 -2.52
CA ASP A 149 26.42 -0.04 -2.07
C ASP A 149 26.49 -0.47 -0.59
N ASP A 150 27.53 -1.23 -0.23
CA ASP A 150 27.74 -1.67 1.16
C ASP A 150 27.89 -0.52 2.14
N ASN A 151 28.47 0.61 1.71
CA ASN A 151 28.59 1.82 2.54
C ASN A 151 27.22 2.44 2.84
N ALA A 152 26.33 2.49 1.85
CA ALA A 152 24.95 2.97 2.04
C ALA A 152 24.19 2.02 2.96
N ASN A 153 24.35 0.70 2.79
CA ASN A 153 23.74 -0.30 3.67
C ASN A 153 24.19 -0.11 5.13
N LYS A 154 25.49 0.10 5.35
CA LYS A 154 26.02 0.37 6.69
C LYS A 154 25.46 1.67 7.26
N PHE A 155 25.44 2.76 6.47
CA PHE A 155 24.85 4.04 6.88
C PHE A 155 23.38 3.89 7.31
N LEU A 156 22.58 3.18 6.51
CA LEU A 156 21.16 2.96 6.80
C LEU A 156 20.96 2.13 8.07
N ARG A 157 21.76 1.08 8.29
CA ARG A 157 21.71 0.28 9.51
C ARG A 157 22.05 1.13 10.75
N ASP A 158 23.16 1.86 10.70
CA ASP A 158 23.59 2.74 11.79
C ASP A 158 22.52 3.80 12.11
N LEU A 159 21.82 4.29 11.08
CA LEU A 159 20.72 5.24 11.23
C LEU A 159 19.49 4.59 11.86
N CYS A 160 19.10 3.41 11.42
CA CYS A 160 18.01 2.64 12.00
C CYS A 160 18.27 2.36 13.49
N ASP A 161 19.46 1.92 13.85
CA ASP A 161 19.83 1.64 15.25
C ASP A 161 19.69 2.90 16.12
N LYS A 162 20.12 4.06 15.63
CA LYS A 162 19.94 5.34 16.32
C LYS A 162 18.47 5.72 16.53
N VAL A 163 17.64 5.49 15.50
CA VAL A 163 16.18 5.78 15.56
C VAL A 163 15.50 4.83 16.53
N CYS A 164 15.79 3.52 16.46
CA CYS A 164 15.23 2.52 17.36
C CYS A 164 15.56 2.79 18.82
N GLN A 165 16.80 3.18 19.13
CA GLN A 165 17.20 3.57 20.49
C GLN A 165 16.45 4.81 21.01
N ARG A 166 16.10 5.76 20.12
CA ARG A 166 15.32 6.96 20.50
C ARG A 166 13.84 6.67 20.74
N CYS A 167 13.29 5.68 20.09
CA CYS A 167 11.86 5.42 20.08
C CYS A 167 11.40 4.24 20.95
N ASP A 168 12.31 3.56 21.65
CA ASP A 168 12.03 2.29 22.37
C ASP A 168 11.29 1.25 21.53
N ILE A 169 11.47 1.31 20.20
CA ILE A 169 10.84 0.36 19.28
C ILE A 169 11.70 -0.90 19.25
N GLN A 170 11.23 -1.95 19.90
CA GLN A 170 11.75 -3.31 19.71
C GLN A 170 11.12 -3.88 18.44
N TRP A 171 11.94 -4.13 17.43
CA TRP A 171 11.51 -4.94 16.28
C TRP A 171 11.36 -6.39 16.74
N MET A 172 10.10 -6.88 16.75
CA MET A 172 9.81 -8.31 16.93
C MET A 172 10.00 -9.07 15.64
#